data_ec032dffac7ca44e10cc92f58db8f129
#
_entry.id   ec032dffac7ca44e10cc92f58db8f129
#
_cell.length_a   1.000
_cell.length_b   1.000
_cell.length_c   1.000
_cell.angle_alpha   90.00
_cell.angle_beta   90.00
_cell.angle_gamma   90.00
#
_symmetry.space_group_name_H-M   'P 1'
#
loop_
_entity.id
_entity.type
_entity.pdbx_description
1 polymer ?
#
loop_
_entity_poly.entity_id
_entity_poly.type
_entity_poly.pdbx_seq_one_letter_code
_entity_poly.pdbx_strand_id
1 'polypeptide(L)'
;MEDEITDLESQIEVKTTEYQAAQEEEKNQYESMKKRIQFMYEKGDTNYVQLLITASSFGDMLNKAEYVDQMYDYDRKMLIKFEEAVQAVADAKKALEDEKSELETTQAELQENQSYLESQKAELQDEYDNYDDLIAEAQSDAAELRAKIKQQNSQIQTAEAEEAAAEAARKQAEADAAAAAAAAAGTTTTDSTTSSEGSSTAA
;
A
#
# COMPACT_ATOMS: atom_id res chain seq x y z
N MET A 1 9.55 5.14 3.40
CA MET A 1 9.17 6.54 3.67
C MET A 1 9.06 6.85 5.17
N GLU A 2 8.23 6.18 6.00
CA GLU A 2 8.19 6.48 7.46
C GLU A 2 9.55 6.20 8.14
N ASP A 3 10.20 5.09 7.82
CA ASP A 3 11.55 4.78 8.32
C ASP A 3 12.59 5.80 7.83
N GLU A 4 12.46 6.28 6.62
CA GLU A 4 13.31 7.29 6.01
C GLU A 4 13.14 8.67 6.69
N ILE A 5 11.90 9.05 7.00
CA ILE A 5 11.61 10.26 7.79
C ILE A 5 12.27 10.16 9.16
N THR A 6 12.17 9.02 9.85
CA THR A 6 12.80 8.79 11.14
C THR A 6 14.34 8.89 11.07
N ASP A 7 14.94 8.38 10.00
CA ASP A 7 16.38 8.47 9.76
C ASP A 7 16.82 9.92 9.48
N LEU A 8 16.08 10.65 8.66
CA LEU A 8 16.31 12.07 8.40
C LEU A 8 16.15 12.93 9.67
N GLU A 9 15.15 12.67 10.51
CA GLU A 9 15.00 13.34 11.80
C GLU A 9 16.21 13.09 12.72
N SER A 10 16.74 11.86 12.75
CA SER A 10 17.95 11.52 13.49
C SER A 10 19.19 12.23 12.92
N GLN A 11 19.32 12.30 11.60
CA GLN A 11 20.40 13.03 10.94
C GLN A 11 20.35 14.53 11.23
N ILE A 12 19.16 15.13 11.22
CA ILE A 12 18.94 16.54 11.59
C ILE A 12 19.36 16.81 13.04
N GLU A 13 19.12 15.89 13.98
CA GLU A 13 19.59 16.03 15.37
C GLU A 13 21.13 16.03 15.44
N VAL A 14 21.79 15.12 14.70
CA VAL A 14 23.26 15.08 14.59
C VAL A 14 23.79 16.38 13.97
N LYS A 15 23.23 16.81 12.83
CA LYS A 15 23.65 18.06 12.16
C LYS A 15 23.40 19.28 13.02
N THR A 16 22.33 19.30 13.80
CA THR A 16 22.08 20.39 14.77
C THR A 16 23.17 20.45 15.82
N THR A 17 23.61 19.30 16.34
CA THR A 17 24.70 19.21 17.31
C THR A 17 26.04 19.64 16.70
N GLU A 18 26.33 19.22 15.48
CA GLU A 18 27.53 19.63 14.71
C GLU A 18 27.55 21.16 14.50
N TYR A 19 26.43 21.73 14.10
CA TYR A 19 26.29 23.18 13.91
C TYR A 19 26.50 23.94 15.23
N GLN A 20 25.93 23.47 16.34
CA GLN A 20 26.13 24.08 17.67
C GLN A 20 27.60 24.00 18.12
N ALA A 21 28.25 22.87 17.89
CA ALA A 21 29.67 22.68 18.21
C ALA A 21 30.56 23.62 17.37
N ALA A 22 30.26 23.77 16.09
CA ALA A 22 30.98 24.70 15.21
C ALA A 22 30.81 26.16 15.67
N GLN A 23 29.61 26.56 16.09
CA GLN A 23 29.35 27.89 16.64
C GLN A 23 30.13 28.14 17.94
N GLU A 24 30.19 27.14 18.81
CA GLU A 24 30.94 27.26 20.06
C GLU A 24 32.46 27.39 19.78
N GLU A 25 32.99 26.63 18.84
CA GLU A 25 34.39 26.72 18.43
C GLU A 25 34.68 28.09 17.78
N GLU A 26 33.84 28.58 16.87
CA GLU A 26 33.97 29.92 16.28
C GLU A 26 34.03 31.01 17.39
N LYS A 27 33.10 30.93 18.34
CA LYS A 27 33.04 31.86 19.49
C LYS A 27 34.32 31.80 20.32
N ASN A 28 34.83 30.61 20.62
CA ASN A 28 36.06 30.42 21.38
C ASN A 28 37.27 30.99 20.64
N GLN A 29 37.36 30.77 19.32
CA GLN A 29 38.41 31.35 18.48
C GLN A 29 38.30 32.89 18.41
N TYR A 30 37.06 33.42 18.27
CA TYR A 30 36.78 34.84 18.29
C TYR A 30 37.25 35.51 19.59
N GLU A 31 36.85 34.96 20.78
CA GLU A 31 37.22 35.51 22.06
C GLU A 31 38.74 35.41 22.31
N SER A 32 39.38 34.37 21.82
CA SER A 32 40.84 34.22 21.92
C SER A 32 41.57 35.26 21.04
N MET A 33 41.09 35.45 19.84
CA MET A 33 41.63 36.46 18.91
C MET A 33 41.39 37.90 19.45
N LYS A 34 40.21 38.19 19.98
CA LYS A 34 39.87 39.46 20.60
C LYS A 34 40.80 39.81 21.76
N LYS A 35 41.03 38.85 22.67
CA LYS A 35 42.02 39.04 23.75
C LYS A 35 43.41 39.31 23.23
N ARG A 36 43.79 38.64 22.17
CA ARG A 36 45.09 38.87 21.53
C ARG A 36 45.20 40.24 20.89
N ILE A 37 44.19 40.69 20.15
CA ILE A 37 44.14 42.04 19.56
C ILE A 37 44.15 43.11 20.65
N GLN A 38 43.39 42.90 21.72
CA GLN A 38 43.40 43.81 22.88
C GLN A 38 44.77 43.89 23.50
N PHE A 39 45.47 42.79 23.70
CA PHE A 39 46.82 42.77 24.22
C PHE A 39 47.80 43.52 23.32
N MET A 40 47.70 43.31 21.96
CA MET A 40 48.53 44.04 20.98
C MET A 40 48.25 45.52 21.03
N TYR A 41 46.99 45.95 21.16
CA TYR A 41 46.61 47.33 21.25
C TYR A 41 47.12 48.00 22.57
N GLU A 42 46.94 47.34 23.73
CA GLU A 42 47.33 47.86 25.02
C GLU A 42 48.87 47.93 25.19
N LYS A 43 49.57 46.98 24.66
CA LYS A 43 51.05 46.92 24.76
C LYS A 43 51.83 47.63 23.65
N GLY A 44 51.14 47.84 22.51
CA GLY A 44 51.71 48.54 21.35
C GLY A 44 52.77 47.68 20.59
N ASP A 45 52.93 47.98 19.31
CA ASP A 45 53.96 47.36 18.44
C ASP A 45 55.39 47.73 18.90
N THR A 46 55.49 48.86 19.66
CA THR A 46 56.75 49.35 20.30
C THR A 46 57.33 48.31 21.28
N ASN A 47 56.56 47.37 21.78
CA ASN A 47 57.02 46.38 22.77
C ASN A 47 58.00 45.40 22.14
N TYR A 48 57.85 45.06 20.87
CA TYR A 48 58.76 44.12 20.18
C TYR A 48 60.11 44.77 19.84
N VAL A 49 60.05 46.04 19.39
CA VAL A 49 61.25 46.82 19.17
C VAL A 49 61.97 47.10 20.49
N GLN A 50 61.21 47.42 21.54
CA GLN A 50 61.78 47.68 22.87
C GLN A 50 62.38 46.37 23.46
N LEU A 51 61.78 45.21 23.23
CA LEU A 51 62.30 43.91 23.62
C LEU A 51 63.69 43.63 22.97
N LEU A 52 63.82 43.94 21.69
CA LEU A 52 65.09 43.81 20.94
C LEU A 52 66.17 44.76 21.44
N ILE A 53 65.83 46.07 21.71
CA ILE A 53 66.72 47.07 22.16
C ILE A 53 67.23 46.83 23.59
N THR A 54 66.42 46.13 24.43
CA THR A 54 66.81 45.75 25.79
C THR A 54 67.65 44.50 25.87
N ALA A 55 68.15 43.97 24.75
CA ALA A 55 69.02 42.84 24.70
C ALA A 55 70.41 43.15 25.28
N SER A 56 70.89 42.30 26.17
CA SER A 56 72.16 42.45 26.86
C SER A 56 73.37 42.00 26.03
N SER A 57 73.16 41.23 24.97
CA SER A 57 74.14 40.78 24.03
C SER A 57 73.54 40.48 22.65
N PHE A 58 74.38 40.32 21.60
CA PHE A 58 73.92 39.93 20.27
C PHE A 58 73.18 38.59 20.26
N GLY A 59 73.65 37.64 21.04
CA GLY A 59 72.96 36.30 21.21
C GLY A 59 71.57 36.43 21.88
N ASP A 60 71.47 37.32 22.90
CA ASP A 60 70.20 37.61 23.55
C ASP A 60 69.25 38.36 22.61
N MET A 61 69.76 39.26 21.75
CA MET A 61 68.97 39.93 20.72
C MET A 61 68.43 38.91 19.67
N LEU A 62 69.26 37.94 19.21
CA LEU A 62 68.81 36.88 18.31
C LEU A 62 67.71 36.02 18.92
N ASN A 63 67.84 35.57 20.18
CA ASN A 63 66.84 34.83 20.87
C ASN A 63 65.50 35.59 21.04
N LYS A 64 65.62 36.94 21.28
CA LYS A 64 64.42 37.80 21.35
C LYS A 64 63.80 38.02 20.01
N ALA A 65 64.61 38.12 18.94
CA ALA A 65 64.07 38.19 17.54
C ALA A 65 63.34 36.89 17.16
N GLU A 66 63.92 35.72 17.47
CA GLU A 66 63.23 34.41 17.26
C GLU A 66 61.93 34.30 18.05
N TYR A 67 61.85 34.82 19.29
CA TYR A 67 60.65 34.89 20.07
C TYR A 67 59.56 35.77 19.42
N VAL A 68 59.95 36.91 18.86
CA VAL A 68 59.04 37.81 18.12
C VAL A 68 58.50 37.10 16.88
N ASP A 69 59.36 36.42 16.13
CA ASP A 69 58.96 35.66 14.93
C ASP A 69 57.94 34.56 15.26
N GLN A 70 58.21 33.76 16.33
CA GLN A 70 57.27 32.76 16.83
C GLN A 70 55.92 33.35 17.25
N MET A 71 55.90 34.57 17.76
CA MET A 71 54.66 35.29 18.09
C MET A 71 53.86 35.66 16.88
N TYR A 72 54.51 36.20 15.81
CA TYR A 72 53.82 36.48 14.56
C TYR A 72 53.26 35.22 13.90
N ASP A 73 54.01 34.13 13.93
CA ASP A 73 53.55 32.83 13.46
C ASP A 73 52.31 32.33 14.24
N TYR A 74 52.31 32.50 15.55
CA TYR A 74 51.20 32.15 16.40
C TYR A 74 49.95 32.98 16.05
N ASP A 75 50.10 34.30 15.88
CA ASP A 75 49.02 35.21 15.51
C ASP A 75 48.43 34.86 14.15
N ARG A 76 49.29 34.52 13.18
CA ARG A 76 48.86 34.05 11.86
C ARG A 76 48.07 32.74 11.93
N LYS A 77 48.54 31.78 12.72
CA LYS A 77 47.82 30.53 12.94
C LYS A 77 46.47 30.73 13.63
N MET A 78 46.36 31.68 14.56
CA MET A 78 45.07 32.01 15.19
C MET A 78 44.09 32.62 14.18
N LEU A 79 44.54 33.49 13.28
CA LEU A 79 43.69 34.06 12.23
C LEU A 79 43.16 32.98 11.28
N ILE A 80 44.05 32.06 10.85
CA ILE A 80 43.67 30.93 9.98
C ILE A 80 42.64 30.04 10.70
N LYS A 81 42.87 29.70 11.95
CA LYS A 81 41.90 28.91 12.74
C LYS A 81 40.54 29.59 12.90
N PHE A 82 40.54 30.89 13.07
CA PHE A 82 39.28 31.64 13.12
C PHE A 82 38.55 31.63 11.77
N GLU A 83 39.27 31.81 10.66
CA GLU A 83 38.70 31.69 9.33
C GLU A 83 38.14 30.30 9.05
N GLU A 84 38.87 29.24 9.44
CA GLU A 84 38.42 27.84 9.34
C GLU A 84 37.17 27.61 10.20
N ALA A 85 37.10 28.17 11.42
CA ALA A 85 35.93 28.05 12.28
C ALA A 85 34.71 28.75 11.71
N VAL A 86 34.86 29.96 11.13
CA VAL A 86 33.78 30.67 10.45
C VAL A 86 33.26 29.85 9.24
N GLN A 87 34.17 29.29 8.45
CA GLN A 87 33.80 28.42 7.32
C GLN A 87 33.07 27.16 7.80
N ALA A 88 33.55 26.52 8.87
CA ALA A 88 32.90 25.34 9.45
C ALA A 88 31.46 25.61 9.92
N VAL A 89 31.18 26.80 10.49
CA VAL A 89 29.82 27.22 10.85
C VAL A 89 28.94 27.35 9.60
N ALA A 90 29.47 27.97 8.54
CA ALA A 90 28.73 28.14 7.29
C ALA A 90 28.39 26.78 6.63
N ASP A 91 29.35 25.85 6.60
CA ASP A 91 29.19 24.52 6.03
C ASP A 91 28.22 23.66 6.85
N ALA A 92 28.34 23.69 8.17
CA ALA A 92 27.43 22.98 9.08
C ALA A 92 26.00 23.51 9.00
N LYS A 93 25.84 24.83 8.88
CA LYS A 93 24.53 25.47 8.68
C LYS A 93 23.89 25.01 7.38
N LYS A 94 24.67 25.03 6.29
CA LYS A 94 24.18 24.60 4.98
C LYS A 94 23.76 23.13 5.01
N ALA A 95 24.59 22.25 5.56
CA ALA A 95 24.26 20.82 5.69
C ALA A 95 22.96 20.60 6.48
N LEU A 96 22.75 21.35 7.56
CA LEU A 96 21.50 21.29 8.34
C LEU A 96 20.27 21.79 7.55
N GLU A 97 20.43 22.84 6.75
CA GLU A 97 19.36 23.37 5.89
C GLU A 97 19.01 22.39 4.77
N ASP A 98 20.02 21.76 4.16
CA ASP A 98 19.83 20.76 3.11
C ASP A 98 19.05 19.53 3.66
N GLU A 99 19.43 18.97 4.84
CA GLU A 99 18.71 17.87 5.49
C GLU A 99 17.25 18.23 5.84
N LYS A 100 17.02 19.45 6.33
CA LYS A 100 15.64 19.91 6.61
C LYS A 100 14.80 20.01 5.35
N SER A 101 15.35 20.47 4.25
CA SER A 101 14.66 20.57 2.97
C SER A 101 14.31 19.17 2.43
N GLU A 102 15.20 18.20 2.61
CA GLU A 102 14.96 16.80 2.23
C GLU A 102 13.83 16.18 3.07
N LEU A 103 13.83 16.41 4.39
CA LEU A 103 12.76 15.97 5.28
C LEU A 103 11.39 16.55 4.85
N GLU A 104 11.31 17.86 4.58
CA GLU A 104 10.08 18.50 4.12
C GLU A 104 9.57 17.89 2.82
N THR A 105 10.47 17.60 1.88
CA THR A 105 10.12 16.96 0.60
C THR A 105 9.59 15.56 0.81
N THR A 106 10.27 14.74 1.61
CA THR A 106 9.87 13.36 1.91
C THR A 106 8.52 13.31 2.65
N GLN A 107 8.27 14.26 3.57
CA GLN A 107 6.97 14.37 4.24
C GLN A 107 5.85 14.75 3.27
N ALA A 108 6.10 15.65 2.33
CA ALA A 108 5.12 16.02 1.30
C ALA A 108 4.79 14.84 0.36
N GLU A 109 5.79 14.08 -0.06
CA GLU A 109 5.61 12.86 -0.87
C GLU A 109 4.84 11.77 -0.11
N LEU A 110 5.09 11.60 1.20
CA LEU A 110 4.33 10.67 2.03
C LEU A 110 2.84 11.07 2.08
N GLN A 111 2.55 12.35 2.26
CA GLN A 111 1.18 12.85 2.30
C GLN A 111 0.46 12.67 0.96
N GLU A 112 1.13 12.92 -0.16
CA GLU A 112 0.59 12.67 -1.50
C GLU A 112 0.27 11.19 -1.72
N ASN A 113 1.20 10.30 -1.35
CA ASN A 113 1.00 8.85 -1.44
C ASN A 113 -0.15 8.36 -0.56
N GLN A 114 -0.30 8.88 0.65
CA GLN A 114 -1.44 8.55 1.53
C GLN A 114 -2.77 8.96 0.88
N SER A 115 -2.85 10.18 0.35
CA SER A 115 -4.04 10.68 -0.34
C SER A 115 -4.39 9.84 -1.58
N TYR A 116 -3.38 9.43 -2.35
CA TYR A 116 -3.55 8.55 -3.49
C TYR A 116 -4.09 7.16 -3.09
N LEU A 117 -3.53 6.57 -2.02
CA LEU A 117 -3.98 5.27 -1.51
C LEU A 117 -5.41 5.33 -0.94
N GLU A 118 -5.79 6.44 -0.29
CA GLU A 118 -7.17 6.66 0.17
C GLU A 118 -8.15 6.73 -1.01
N SER A 119 -7.78 7.43 -2.08
CA SER A 119 -8.58 7.48 -3.31
C SER A 119 -8.74 6.11 -3.95
N GLN A 120 -7.67 5.34 -4.10
CA GLN A 120 -7.74 3.97 -4.62
C GLN A 120 -8.59 3.04 -3.75
N LYS A 121 -8.49 3.19 -2.43
CA LYS A 121 -9.31 2.42 -1.50
C LYS A 121 -10.79 2.74 -1.67
N ALA A 122 -11.15 4.01 -1.87
CA ALA A 122 -12.53 4.42 -2.13
C ALA A 122 -13.05 3.85 -3.46
N GLU A 123 -12.27 3.92 -4.54
CA GLU A 123 -12.62 3.31 -5.82
C GLU A 123 -12.85 1.80 -5.71
N LEU A 124 -11.96 1.09 -5.02
CA LEU A 124 -12.12 -0.35 -4.79
C LEU A 124 -13.36 -0.66 -3.95
N GLN A 125 -13.70 0.16 -2.97
CA GLN A 125 -14.91 -0.04 -2.17
C GLN A 125 -16.16 0.11 -3.03
N ASP A 126 -16.23 1.14 -3.88
CA ASP A 126 -17.32 1.35 -4.82
C ASP A 126 -17.45 0.16 -5.81
N GLU A 127 -16.33 -0.39 -6.26
CA GLU A 127 -16.31 -1.57 -7.12
C GLU A 127 -16.83 -2.83 -6.39
N TYR A 128 -16.46 -3.05 -5.14
CA TYR A 128 -16.98 -4.14 -4.31
C TYR A 128 -18.49 -4.01 -4.10
N ASP A 129 -18.97 -2.83 -3.77
CA ASP A 129 -20.40 -2.57 -3.57
C ASP A 129 -21.20 -2.84 -4.86
N ASN A 130 -20.65 -2.48 -6.03
CA ASN A 130 -21.25 -2.79 -7.32
C ASN A 130 -21.27 -4.31 -7.60
N TYR A 131 -20.23 -5.04 -7.27
CA TYR A 131 -20.24 -6.52 -7.40
C TYR A 131 -21.26 -7.17 -6.47
N ASP A 132 -21.43 -6.69 -5.25
CA ASP A 132 -22.43 -7.20 -4.32
C ASP A 132 -23.85 -6.98 -4.86
N ASP A 133 -24.15 -5.82 -5.47
CA ASP A 133 -25.40 -5.53 -6.13
C ASP A 133 -25.65 -6.48 -7.33
N LEU A 134 -24.64 -6.69 -8.18
CA LEU A 134 -24.74 -7.61 -9.31
C LEU A 134 -24.97 -9.08 -8.86
N ILE A 135 -24.33 -9.49 -7.79
CA ILE A 135 -24.54 -10.83 -7.19
C ILE A 135 -25.96 -10.95 -6.67
N ALA A 136 -26.49 -9.93 -6.00
CA ALA A 136 -27.86 -9.93 -5.49
C ALA A 136 -28.89 -9.99 -6.64
N GLU A 137 -28.70 -9.25 -7.71
CA GLU A 137 -29.52 -9.31 -8.93
C GLU A 137 -29.47 -10.70 -9.56
N ALA A 138 -28.29 -11.26 -9.78
CA ALA A 138 -28.13 -12.60 -10.34
C ALA A 138 -28.78 -13.70 -9.48
N GLN A 139 -28.73 -13.56 -8.14
CA GLN A 139 -29.44 -14.49 -7.23
C GLN A 139 -30.95 -14.38 -7.34
N SER A 140 -31.49 -13.15 -7.49
CA SER A 140 -32.90 -12.88 -7.72
C SER A 140 -33.37 -13.51 -9.01
N ASP A 141 -32.65 -13.29 -10.10
CA ASP A 141 -32.93 -13.87 -11.42
C ASP A 141 -32.90 -15.40 -11.40
N ALA A 142 -31.92 -15.98 -10.73
CA ALA A 142 -31.83 -17.43 -10.56
C ALA A 142 -33.02 -17.99 -9.76
N ALA A 143 -33.52 -17.29 -8.75
CA ALA A 143 -34.69 -17.69 -8.01
C ALA A 143 -35.97 -17.61 -8.86
N GLU A 144 -36.14 -16.57 -9.68
CA GLU A 144 -37.26 -16.44 -10.62
C GLU A 144 -37.25 -17.56 -11.68
N LEU A 145 -36.07 -17.83 -12.27
CA LEU A 145 -35.94 -18.92 -13.25
C LEU A 145 -36.27 -20.28 -12.62
N ARG A 146 -35.83 -20.56 -11.40
CA ARG A 146 -36.19 -21.80 -10.68
C ARG A 146 -37.70 -21.90 -10.44
N ALA A 147 -38.37 -20.79 -10.11
CA ALA A 147 -39.81 -20.76 -9.96
C ALA A 147 -40.53 -21.08 -11.28
N LYS A 148 -40.09 -20.47 -12.39
CA LYS A 148 -40.61 -20.76 -13.74
C LYS A 148 -40.40 -22.21 -14.15
N ILE A 149 -39.23 -22.78 -13.92
CA ILE A 149 -38.92 -24.20 -14.19
C ILE A 149 -39.85 -25.10 -13.39
N LYS A 150 -40.07 -24.83 -12.09
CA LYS A 150 -40.99 -25.58 -11.24
C LYS A 150 -42.41 -25.52 -11.77
N GLN A 151 -42.91 -24.35 -12.18
CA GLN A 151 -44.20 -24.20 -12.76
C GLN A 151 -44.37 -24.95 -14.08
N GLN A 152 -43.38 -24.86 -14.99
CA GLN A 152 -43.38 -25.60 -16.23
C GLN A 152 -43.36 -27.10 -16.04
N ASN A 153 -42.53 -27.61 -15.12
CA ASN A 153 -42.52 -29.04 -14.78
C ASN A 153 -43.86 -29.52 -14.24
N SER A 154 -44.54 -28.71 -13.42
CA SER A 154 -45.91 -29.04 -12.95
C SER A 154 -46.94 -29.07 -14.10
N GLN A 155 -46.81 -28.14 -15.07
CA GLN A 155 -47.66 -28.14 -16.24
C GLN A 155 -47.40 -29.36 -17.16
N ILE A 156 -46.14 -29.73 -17.34
CA ILE A 156 -45.77 -30.94 -18.12
C ILE A 156 -46.36 -32.20 -17.43
N GLN A 157 -46.19 -32.36 -16.09
CA GLN A 157 -46.74 -33.48 -15.35
C GLN A 157 -48.26 -33.57 -15.48
N THR A 158 -48.97 -32.39 -15.46
CA THR A 158 -50.41 -32.35 -15.64
C THR A 158 -50.80 -32.75 -17.05
N ALA A 159 -50.12 -32.26 -18.09
CA ALA A 159 -50.35 -32.62 -19.46
C ALA A 159 -50.07 -34.13 -19.74
N GLU A 160 -48.99 -34.67 -19.20
CA GLU A 160 -48.69 -36.10 -19.30
C GLU A 160 -49.74 -36.95 -18.63
N ALA A 161 -50.27 -36.55 -17.47
CA ALA A 161 -51.35 -37.22 -16.76
C ALA A 161 -52.66 -37.17 -17.57
N GLU A 162 -52.99 -36.02 -18.17
CA GLU A 162 -54.20 -35.86 -19.03
C GLU A 162 -54.08 -36.74 -20.28
N GLU A 163 -52.88 -36.79 -20.93
CA GLU A 163 -52.62 -37.63 -22.10
C GLU A 163 -52.74 -39.10 -21.76
N ALA A 164 -52.15 -39.53 -20.65
CA ALA A 164 -52.24 -40.93 -20.16
C ALA A 164 -53.70 -41.29 -19.83
N ALA A 165 -54.49 -40.37 -19.23
CA ALA A 165 -55.89 -40.59 -18.97
C ALA A 165 -56.73 -40.67 -20.27
N ALA A 166 -56.44 -39.84 -21.26
CA ALA A 166 -57.09 -39.89 -22.58
C ALA A 166 -56.77 -41.19 -23.33
N GLU A 167 -55.54 -41.61 -23.28
CA GLU A 167 -55.12 -42.91 -23.88
C GLU A 167 -55.80 -44.11 -23.20
N ALA A 168 -55.86 -44.09 -21.86
CA ALA A 168 -56.58 -45.12 -21.11
C ALA A 168 -58.09 -45.15 -21.45
N ALA A 169 -58.72 -43.99 -21.54
CA ALA A 169 -60.11 -43.86 -21.96
C ALA A 169 -60.35 -44.37 -23.38
N ARG A 170 -59.47 -44.10 -24.32
CA ARG A 170 -59.53 -44.61 -25.69
C ARG A 170 -59.39 -46.17 -25.72
N LYS A 171 -58.43 -46.69 -25.01
CA LYS A 171 -58.24 -48.19 -24.89
C LYS A 171 -59.45 -48.82 -24.24
N GLN A 172 -60.08 -48.20 -23.26
CA GLN A 172 -61.30 -48.69 -22.62
C GLN A 172 -62.49 -48.65 -23.58
N ALA A 173 -62.67 -47.54 -24.34
CA ALA A 173 -63.70 -47.43 -25.36
C ALA A 173 -63.55 -48.43 -26.49
N GLU A 174 -62.33 -48.70 -26.96
CA GLU A 174 -62.04 -49.77 -27.93
C GLU A 174 -62.36 -51.14 -27.40
N ALA A 175 -62.03 -51.42 -26.14
CA ALA A 175 -62.35 -52.69 -25.45
C ALA A 175 -63.86 -52.86 -25.29
N ASP A 176 -64.57 -51.83 -24.89
CA ASP A 176 -66.06 -51.82 -24.77
C ASP A 176 -66.74 -52.00 -26.11
N ALA A 177 -66.24 -51.35 -27.17
CA ALA A 177 -66.72 -51.53 -28.55
C ALA A 177 -66.47 -52.95 -29.08
N ALA A 178 -65.32 -53.54 -28.80
CA ALA A 178 -65.00 -54.93 -29.13
C ALA A 178 -65.92 -55.93 -28.38
N ALA A 179 -66.18 -55.68 -27.10
CA ALA A 179 -67.10 -56.50 -26.29
C ALA A 179 -68.56 -56.39 -26.80
N ALA A 180 -69.00 -55.21 -27.20
CA ALA A 180 -70.34 -55.00 -27.81
C ALA A 180 -70.44 -55.66 -29.18
N ALA A 181 -69.40 -55.65 -30.01
CA ALA A 181 -69.36 -56.39 -31.29
C ALA A 181 -69.34 -57.89 -31.09
N ALA A 182 -68.65 -58.43 -30.10
CA ALA A 182 -68.67 -59.85 -29.76
C ALA A 182 -70.06 -60.32 -29.22
N ALA A 183 -70.74 -59.49 -28.41
CA ALA A 183 -72.12 -59.75 -27.94
C ALA A 183 -73.12 -59.73 -29.11
N ALA A 184 -72.97 -58.84 -30.11
CA ALA A 184 -73.81 -58.82 -31.27
C ALA A 184 -73.58 -60.04 -32.19
N ALA A 185 -72.41 -60.60 -32.28
CA ALA A 185 -72.06 -61.79 -33.07
C ALA A 185 -72.59 -63.06 -32.39
N GLY A 186 -72.76 -63.11 -31.07
CA GLY A 186 -73.25 -64.26 -30.31
C GLY A 186 -74.75 -64.47 -30.39
N THR A 187 -75.53 -63.57 -30.94
CA THR A 187 -77.03 -63.70 -31.03
C THR A 187 -77.52 -64.25 -32.39
N THR A 188 -76.71 -64.79 -33.24
CA THR A 188 -77.11 -65.32 -34.61
C THR A 188 -76.86 -66.81 -34.76
N THR A 189 -76.73 -67.60 -33.71
CA THR A 189 -76.62 -69.09 -33.85
C THR A 189 -77.40 -69.81 -32.77
N THR A 190 -78.75 -69.82 -32.91
CA THR A 190 -79.60 -70.90 -32.42
C THR A 190 -80.72 -71.10 -33.41
N ASP A 191 -80.51 -71.99 -34.39
CA ASP A 191 -81.52 -73.00 -34.77
C ASP A 191 -80.87 -74.02 -35.74
N SER A 192 -81.24 -75.27 -35.52
CA SER A 192 -81.21 -76.53 -36.33
C SER A 192 -80.29 -77.61 -35.78
N THR A 193 -80.88 -78.42 -35.01
CA THR A 193 -81.24 -79.82 -35.15
C THR A 193 -80.18 -80.92 -35.40
N THR A 194 -80.18 -81.81 -34.51
CA THR A 194 -80.33 -83.26 -34.61
C THR A 194 -79.12 -84.17 -34.83
N SER A 195 -79.03 -85.09 -33.85
CA SER A 195 -78.69 -86.53 -33.95
C SER A 195 -77.27 -86.97 -34.42
N SER A 196 -76.79 -87.80 -33.57
CA SER A 196 -76.43 -89.16 -33.65
C SER A 196 -75.05 -89.50 -33.06
N GLU A 197 -75.13 -90.29 -32.09
CA GLU A 197 -74.35 -91.49 -31.75
C GLU A 197 -72.86 -91.56 -32.09
N GLY A 198 -72.13 -91.94 -31.10
CA GLY A 198 -71.13 -92.98 -31.31
C GLY A 198 -69.89 -92.85 -30.43
N SER A 199 -69.91 -93.43 -29.37
CA SER A 199 -69.00 -94.45 -28.86
C SER A 199 -67.49 -94.22 -28.86
N SER A 200 -67.01 -94.40 -27.70
CA SER A 200 -65.94 -95.34 -27.32
C SER A 200 -64.49 -94.89 -27.31
N THR A 201 -64.02 -95.08 -26.15
CA THR A 201 -62.78 -95.68 -25.60
C THR A 201 -61.45 -95.00 -25.77
N ALA A 202 -61.02 -94.78 -24.56
CA ALA A 202 -59.78 -95.32 -23.91
C ALA A 202 -58.41 -95.00 -24.59
N ALA A 203 -57.62 -94.39 -23.87
CA ALA A 203 -56.46 -94.79 -23.08
C ALA A 203 -55.83 -93.50 -22.43
#